data_4d22f4bd9d6a05d535949c5d7346221a
#
_entry.id   4d22f4bd9d6a05d535949c5d7346221a
#
_cell.length_a   1.000
_cell.length_b   1.000
_cell.length_c   1.000
_cell.angle_alpha   90.00
_cell.angle_beta   90.00
_cell.angle_gamma   90.00
#
_symmetry.space_group_name_H-M   'P 1'
#
loop_
_entity.id
_entity.type
_entity.pdbx_description
1 polymer ?
#
loop_
_entity_poly.entity_id
_entity_poly.type
_entity_poly.pdbx_seq_one_letter_code
_entity_poly.pdbx_strand_id
1 'polypeptide(L)'
;MLVTVVAQITVKPEYREFVQSELIKLVAPTRQETGCIEYRLHQDLDDPALFLFFETWEDRTSLERHLASEHFKQYAAAVTPCIDAKTVRIMTSIA
;
A
#
# COMPACT_ATOMS: atom_id res chain seq x y z
N MET A 1 5.58 -19.59 2.71
CA MET A 1 6.22 -18.91 1.56
C MET A 1 6.03 -17.42 1.70
N LEU A 2 7.10 -16.66 1.72
CA LEU A 2 7.02 -15.21 1.78
C LEU A 2 6.42 -14.64 0.49
N VAL A 3 5.60 -13.62 0.66
CA VAL A 3 4.94 -12.92 -0.43
C VAL A 3 5.43 -11.48 -0.45
N THR A 4 5.86 -11.01 -1.61
CA THR A 4 6.27 -9.62 -1.82
C THR A 4 5.20 -8.91 -2.61
N VAL A 5 4.78 -7.73 -2.14
CA VAL A 5 3.79 -6.90 -2.84
C VAL A 5 4.45 -5.59 -3.23
N VAL A 6 4.26 -5.21 -4.49
CA VAL A 6 4.63 -3.89 -4.98
C VAL A 6 3.36 -3.21 -5.47
N ALA A 7 2.92 -2.19 -4.74
CA ALA A 7 1.70 -1.45 -5.04
C ALA A 7 2.07 -0.02 -5.44
N GLN A 8 1.90 0.31 -6.70
CA GLN A 8 2.20 1.64 -7.23
C GLN A 8 0.89 2.41 -7.43
N ILE A 9 0.85 3.63 -6.93
CA ILE A 9 -0.35 4.47 -6.92
C ILE A 9 0.01 5.83 -7.51
N THR A 10 -0.69 6.22 -8.60
CA THR A 10 -0.58 7.55 -9.18
C THR A 10 -1.82 8.33 -8.78
N VAL A 11 -1.63 9.44 -8.11
CA VAL A 11 -2.68 10.27 -7.52
C VAL A 11 -2.97 11.47 -8.41
N LYS A 12 -4.23 11.89 -8.48
CA LYS A 12 -4.57 13.16 -9.12
C LYS A 12 -3.85 14.29 -8.37
N PRO A 13 -3.11 15.16 -9.06
CA PRO A 13 -2.24 16.15 -8.41
C PRO A 13 -2.94 17.03 -7.36
N GLU A 14 -4.20 17.39 -7.59
CA GLU A 14 -4.97 18.21 -6.67
C GLU A 14 -5.27 17.52 -5.33
N TYR A 15 -5.19 16.18 -5.28
CA TYR A 15 -5.45 15.40 -4.08
C TYR A 15 -4.19 14.81 -3.44
N ARG A 16 -3.00 15.20 -3.93
CA ARG A 16 -1.74 14.61 -3.49
C ARG A 16 -1.54 14.68 -1.98
N GLU A 17 -1.75 15.84 -1.38
CA GLU A 17 -1.54 16.00 0.07
C GLU A 17 -2.53 15.17 0.90
N PHE A 18 -3.78 15.14 0.47
CA PHE A 18 -4.81 14.34 1.14
C PHE A 18 -4.47 12.85 1.09
N VAL A 19 -4.16 12.35 -0.11
CA VAL A 19 -3.85 10.92 -0.28
C VAL A 19 -2.56 10.56 0.46
N GLN A 20 -1.54 11.41 0.40
CA GLN A 20 -0.31 11.16 1.14
C GLN A 20 -0.57 10.99 2.63
N SER A 21 -1.40 11.83 3.23
CA SER A 21 -1.74 11.72 4.64
C SER A 21 -2.47 10.42 4.96
N GLU A 22 -3.36 9.97 4.06
CA GLU A 22 -4.08 8.71 4.24
C GLU A 22 -3.16 7.50 4.08
N LEU A 23 -2.22 7.56 3.14
CA LEU A 23 -1.21 6.51 2.97
C LEU A 23 -0.32 6.39 4.20
N ILE A 24 0.12 7.52 4.76
CA ILE A 24 0.94 7.52 5.97
C ILE A 24 0.19 6.91 7.16
N LYS A 25 -1.09 7.27 7.33
CA LYS A 25 -1.92 6.73 8.42
C LYS A 25 -2.08 5.22 8.33
N LEU A 26 -2.00 4.66 7.14
CA LEU A 26 -2.16 3.22 6.93
C LEU A 26 -0.97 2.41 7.45
N VAL A 27 0.21 3.03 7.53
CA VAL A 27 1.46 2.32 7.82
C VAL A 27 1.48 1.70 9.22
N ALA A 28 1.22 2.48 10.26
CA ALA A 28 1.33 1.99 11.63
C ALA A 28 0.40 0.82 11.94
N PRO A 29 -0.93 0.89 11.66
CA PRO A 29 -1.80 -0.24 11.93
C PRO A 29 -1.47 -1.47 11.08
N THR A 30 -1.01 -1.27 9.85
CA THR A 30 -0.62 -2.39 8.98
C THR A 30 0.60 -3.13 9.54
N ARG A 31 1.58 -2.40 10.06
CA ARG A 31 2.77 -3.01 10.66
C ARG A 31 2.46 -3.83 11.91
N GLN A 32 1.31 -3.61 12.56
CA GLN A 32 0.87 -4.38 13.70
C GLN A 32 0.11 -5.65 13.32
N GLU A 33 -0.20 -5.84 12.04
CA GLU A 33 -0.94 -7.03 11.59
C GLU A 33 -0.06 -8.27 11.68
N THR A 34 -0.67 -9.38 12.08
CA THR A 34 0.01 -10.69 12.11
C THR A 34 0.45 -11.06 10.70
N GLY A 35 1.72 -11.42 10.55
CA GLY A 35 2.27 -11.82 9.26
C GLY A 35 2.82 -10.67 8.42
N CYS A 36 2.69 -9.42 8.88
CA CYS A 36 3.33 -8.29 8.23
C CYS A 36 4.80 -8.25 8.61
N ILE A 37 5.68 -8.54 7.66
CA ILE A 37 7.13 -8.53 7.89
C ILE A 37 7.69 -7.15 7.57
N GLU A 38 7.26 -6.57 6.46
CA GLU A 38 7.73 -5.26 6.00
C GLU A 38 6.58 -4.53 5.32
N TYR A 39 6.45 -3.24 5.60
CA TYR A 39 5.43 -2.40 4.98
C TYR A 39 6.01 -0.99 4.87
N ARG A 40 6.49 -0.62 3.68
CA ARG A 40 7.25 0.60 3.47
C ARG A 40 6.62 1.44 2.37
N LEU A 41 6.35 2.70 2.71
CA LEU A 41 5.78 3.67 1.79
C LEU A 41 6.90 4.52 1.18
N HIS A 42 6.84 4.71 -0.13
CA HIS A 42 7.80 5.51 -0.88
C HIS A 42 7.08 6.55 -1.72
N GLN A 43 7.77 7.66 -2.00
CA GLN A 43 7.32 8.67 -2.95
C GLN A 43 8.38 8.80 -4.03
N ASP A 44 7.94 8.92 -5.29
CA ASP A 44 8.88 9.09 -6.40
C ASP A 44 9.64 10.41 -6.26
N LEU A 45 10.93 10.40 -6.61
CA LEU A 45 11.77 11.60 -6.47
C LEU A 45 11.42 12.68 -7.48
N ASP A 46 10.92 12.28 -8.65
CA ASP A 46 10.66 13.21 -9.76
C ASP A 46 9.16 13.51 -9.92
N ASP A 47 8.29 12.66 -9.39
CA ASP A 47 6.84 12.85 -9.47
C ASP A 47 6.22 12.70 -8.07
N PRO A 48 5.91 13.83 -7.40
CA PRO A 48 5.37 13.78 -6.03
C PRO A 48 3.97 13.18 -5.93
N ALA A 49 3.30 12.94 -7.06
CA ALA A 49 1.97 12.31 -7.09
C ALA A 49 2.05 10.79 -7.25
N LEU A 50 3.26 10.24 -7.34
CA LEU A 50 3.47 8.80 -7.47
C LEU A 50 4.02 8.22 -6.18
N PHE A 51 3.29 7.24 -5.63
CA PHE A 51 3.65 6.55 -4.39
C PHE A 51 3.76 5.06 -4.64
N LEU A 52 4.54 4.39 -3.80
CA LEU A 52 4.74 2.96 -3.91
C LEU A 52 4.83 2.34 -2.51
N PHE A 53 4.05 1.28 -2.28
CA PHE A 53 4.26 0.41 -1.14
C PHE A 53 5.11 -0.77 -1.56
N PHE A 54 6.15 -1.03 -0.80
CA PHE A 54 6.91 -2.27 -0.86
C PHE A 54 6.58 -3.06 0.40
N GLU A 55 6.04 -4.27 0.21
CA GLU A 55 5.50 -5.06 1.32
C GLU A 55 6.03 -6.48 1.28
N THR A 56 6.27 -7.05 2.46
CA THR A 56 6.57 -8.46 2.60
C THR A 56 5.64 -9.05 3.64
N TRP A 57 4.97 -10.13 3.26
CA TRP A 57 4.01 -10.85 4.12
C TRP A 57 4.49 -12.28 4.33
N GLU A 58 4.22 -12.83 5.50
CA GLU A 58 4.61 -14.19 5.87
C GLU A 58 4.02 -15.22 4.90
N ASP A 59 2.79 -15.00 4.47
CA ASP A 59 2.09 -15.84 3.51
C ASP A 59 0.95 -15.07 2.85
N ARG A 60 0.29 -15.74 1.90
CA ARG A 60 -0.82 -15.15 1.16
C ARG A 60 -2.04 -14.89 2.03
N THR A 61 -2.28 -15.75 2.99
CA THR A 61 -3.40 -15.60 3.95
C THR A 61 -3.27 -14.33 4.76
N SER A 62 -2.04 -13.99 5.20
CA SER A 62 -1.78 -12.74 5.92
C SER A 62 -2.07 -11.52 5.04
N LEU A 63 -1.70 -11.56 3.78
CA LEU A 63 -2.02 -10.49 2.82
C LEU A 63 -3.54 -10.35 2.65
N GLU A 64 -4.25 -11.46 2.50
CA GLU A 64 -5.71 -11.44 2.35
C GLU A 64 -6.39 -10.83 3.57
N ARG A 65 -5.92 -11.16 4.78
CA ARG A 65 -6.42 -10.55 6.01
C ARG A 65 -6.18 -9.04 6.03
N HIS A 66 -5.03 -8.58 5.55
CA HIS A 66 -4.72 -7.16 5.42
C HIS A 66 -5.75 -6.45 4.53
N LEU A 67 -6.03 -7.02 3.35
CA LEU A 67 -6.98 -6.45 2.41
C LEU A 67 -8.41 -6.41 2.94
N ALA A 68 -8.73 -7.28 3.90
CA ALA A 68 -10.04 -7.35 4.54
C ALA A 68 -10.11 -6.53 5.84
N SER A 69 -9.02 -5.92 6.27
CA SER A 69 -8.99 -5.16 7.52
C SER A 69 -9.77 -3.85 7.43
N GLU A 70 -10.27 -3.38 8.59
CA GLU A 70 -11.03 -2.12 8.65
C GLU A 70 -10.20 -0.94 8.19
N HIS A 71 -8.93 -0.85 8.64
CA HIS A 71 -8.08 0.27 8.27
C HIS A 71 -7.80 0.30 6.77
N PHE A 72 -7.63 -0.86 6.12
CA PHE A 72 -7.44 -0.90 4.67
C PHE A 72 -8.71 -0.50 3.93
N LYS A 73 -9.87 -1.00 4.35
CA LYS A 73 -11.16 -0.66 3.73
C LYS A 73 -11.49 0.82 3.83
N GLN A 74 -11.24 1.42 5.00
CA GLN A 74 -11.47 2.86 5.21
C GLN A 74 -10.53 3.68 4.32
N TYR A 75 -9.27 3.31 4.25
CA TYR A 75 -8.30 3.93 3.37
C TYR A 75 -8.76 3.85 1.91
N ALA A 76 -9.10 2.67 1.44
CA ALA A 76 -9.51 2.44 0.05
C ALA A 76 -10.74 3.28 -0.31
N ALA A 77 -11.74 3.34 0.58
CA ALA A 77 -12.94 4.14 0.34
C ALA A 77 -12.62 5.64 0.24
N ALA A 78 -11.70 6.13 1.07
CA ALA A 78 -11.35 7.54 1.10
C ALA A 78 -10.55 7.97 -0.14
N VAL A 79 -9.64 7.12 -0.65
CA VAL A 79 -8.69 7.54 -1.68
C VAL A 79 -9.08 7.12 -3.09
N THR A 80 -9.95 6.13 -3.28
CA THR A 80 -10.29 5.61 -4.61
C THR A 80 -10.69 6.71 -5.61
N PRO A 81 -11.54 7.70 -5.25
CA PRO A 81 -11.87 8.77 -6.20
C PRO A 81 -10.71 9.68 -6.57
N CYS A 82 -9.63 9.64 -5.81
CA CYS A 82 -8.49 10.55 -5.96
C CYS A 82 -7.34 9.93 -6.74
N ILE A 83 -7.47 8.67 -7.17
CA ILE A 83 -6.40 7.91 -7.82
C ILE A 83 -6.62 7.89 -9.34
N ASP A 84 -5.56 8.22 -10.10
CA ASP A 84 -5.56 8.12 -11.55
C ASP A 84 -5.23 6.71 -12.03
N ALA A 85 -4.26 6.06 -11.39
CA ALA A 85 -3.82 4.74 -11.80
C ALA A 85 -3.29 3.96 -10.60
N LYS A 86 -3.46 2.66 -10.64
CA LYS A 86 -2.99 1.76 -9.58
C LYS A 86 -2.53 0.46 -10.20
N THR A 87 -1.33 0.02 -9.81
CA THR A 87 -0.78 -1.27 -10.23
C THR A 87 -0.34 -2.03 -9.00
N VAL A 88 -0.84 -3.26 -8.84
CA VAL A 88 -0.44 -4.11 -7.72
C VAL A 88 0.14 -5.40 -8.28
N ARG A 89 1.34 -5.76 -7.85
CA ARG A 89 1.99 -7.02 -8.19
C ARG A 89 2.22 -7.81 -6.92
N ILE A 90 1.84 -9.08 -6.97
CA ILE A 90 2.07 -10.03 -5.88
C ILE A 90 3.12 -11.00 -6.40
N MET A 91 4.27 -11.03 -5.75
CA MET A 91 5.46 -11.70 -6.24
C MET A 91 6.08 -12.60 -5.18
N THR A 92 6.97 -13.47 -5.62
CA THR A 92 7.83 -14.22 -4.71
C THR A 92 9.28 -14.00 -5.09
N SER A 93 10.16 -13.96 -4.10
CA SER A 93 11.59 -13.85 -4.35
C SER A 93 12.10 -15.13 -4.96
N ILE A 94 12.92 -15.01 -6.00
CA ILE A 94 13.54 -16.15 -6.67
C ILE A 94 15.06 -16.14 -6.56
N ALA A 95 15.62 -15.12 -5.95
CA ALA A 95 17.08 -15.04 -5.76
C ALA A 95 17.41 -14.13 -4.57
#